data_8f65a91c583f93d8cd6adb118a0ee166
#
_entry.id   8f65a91c583f93d8cd6adb118a0ee166
#
_cell.length_a   1.000
_cell.length_b   1.000
_cell.length_c   1.000
_cell.angle_alpha   90.00
_cell.angle_beta   90.00
_cell.angle_gamma   90.00
#
_symmetry.space_group_name_H-M   'P 1'
#
loop_
_entity.id
_entity.type
_entity.pdbx_description
1 polymer ?
#
loop_
_entity_poly.entity_id
_entity_poly.type
_entity_poly.pdbx_seq_one_letter_code
_entity_poly.pdbx_strand_id
1 'polypeptide(L)'
;MTISYVAVGASSSDDDTITPAYPAGATAGRLAVLTVISGHPDDSEPSTPSGWQAAGSFSGGGGTFGSGTGPRRVTYFVRELVGSDAQPTTQIPSGGTGSLIVGRIVVLERSAGTGWRWASSFGEDTTSGTGFSAVCSTALTWAAGDFVILGYGIATNGLGASAEAISATGITFGTITERVDEGVTTGNTARFALATGAVSSGSGTQAPTVSATLSGSSVGAAGVLRIREASSDVTAAAQSVFPPRNLVSVTGLLADDITSVTVYRQDGTNLIPVRAASGIDTTGQDALLRVDAEQPLGVAINYAAVLTDVNGGQWTVYSGSITSTVDGDVVSDAIRGIGALVKIETPLDKKRSREATTFNVGGRLVVVGRPRSAPTTTFTLRTETDENGDALDEVLANATEGILLVRKQVSLSRLDGHFALLDDTEAPTWYDEYRWWTVEVVKTEAWPDNLEAAGFTLQDIADNFDTLADIAAAFPGTLLDIAMYDFG
;
A
#
# COMPACT_ATOMS: atom_id res chain seq x y z
N MET A 1 18.00 -6.26 -12.15
CA MET A 1 17.53 -4.95 -11.69
C MET A 1 18.72 -4.24 -11.07
N THR A 2 18.86 -2.95 -11.25
CA THR A 2 20.08 -2.23 -10.84
C THR A 2 19.69 -0.89 -10.22
N ILE A 3 19.98 -0.75 -8.95
CA ILE A 3 19.84 0.54 -8.26
C ILE A 3 21.14 1.31 -8.42
N SER A 4 21.05 2.59 -8.74
CA SER A 4 22.18 3.49 -8.87
C SER A 4 22.09 4.67 -7.90
N TYR A 5 23.26 5.07 -7.40
CA TYR A 5 23.41 6.31 -6.65
C TYR A 5 23.32 7.51 -7.60
N VAL A 6 22.50 8.50 -7.25
CA VAL A 6 22.35 9.74 -8.04
C VAL A 6 23.19 10.86 -7.42
N ALA A 7 22.89 11.23 -6.18
CA ALA A 7 23.57 12.33 -5.51
C ALA A 7 23.32 12.31 -3.99
N VAL A 8 24.15 13.05 -3.25
CA VAL A 8 23.95 13.36 -1.83
C VAL A 8 23.76 14.87 -1.64
N GLY A 9 22.80 15.24 -0.78
CA GLY A 9 22.49 16.62 -0.44
C GLY A 9 23.53 17.26 0.49
N ALA A 10 23.40 18.57 0.68
CA ALA A 10 24.20 19.30 1.66
C ALA A 10 23.86 18.85 3.09
N SER A 11 24.83 18.98 3.99
CA SER A 11 24.65 18.76 5.42
C SER A 11 23.70 19.78 6.02
N SER A 12 22.85 19.32 6.94
CA SER A 12 22.13 20.17 7.87
C SER A 12 22.42 19.67 9.28
N SER A 13 22.87 20.55 10.16
CA SER A 13 23.22 20.22 11.55
C SER A 13 22.76 21.31 12.49
N ASP A 14 22.27 20.90 13.66
CA ASP A 14 21.74 21.79 14.71
C ASP A 14 21.82 21.09 16.07
N ASP A 15 21.41 21.77 17.15
CA ASP A 15 21.27 21.19 18.48
C ASP A 15 20.01 20.34 18.62
N ASP A 16 18.93 20.67 17.89
CA ASP A 16 17.64 19.96 18.03
C ASP A 16 16.87 19.70 16.74
N THR A 17 16.95 20.58 15.73
CA THR A 17 16.09 20.50 14.53
C THR A 17 16.90 20.74 13.25
N ILE A 18 16.73 19.85 12.27
CA ILE A 18 17.36 19.98 10.96
C ILE A 18 16.35 19.95 9.81
N THR A 19 16.71 20.63 8.71
CA THR A 19 15.94 20.63 7.46
C THR A 19 16.90 20.41 6.29
N PRO A 20 17.32 19.15 6.05
CA PRO A 20 18.27 18.84 4.97
C PRO A 20 17.67 19.12 3.59
N ALA A 21 18.48 19.70 2.70
CA ALA A 21 18.05 19.98 1.35
C ALA A 21 18.17 18.74 0.45
N TYR A 22 17.22 18.60 -0.48
CA TYR A 22 17.35 17.60 -1.54
C TYR A 22 18.54 17.91 -2.44
N PRO A 23 19.30 16.89 -2.87
CA PRO A 23 20.35 17.07 -3.87
C PRO A 23 19.74 17.33 -5.26
N ALA A 24 20.58 17.80 -6.18
CA ALA A 24 20.25 17.84 -7.59
C ALA A 24 19.84 16.44 -8.09
N GLY A 25 18.82 16.36 -8.92
CA GLY A 25 18.30 15.08 -9.43
C GLY A 25 17.24 14.42 -8.54
N ALA A 26 16.76 15.06 -7.49
CA ALA A 26 15.59 14.59 -6.72
C ALA A 26 14.31 14.78 -7.56
N THR A 27 13.91 13.73 -8.30
CA THR A 27 12.76 13.72 -9.21
C THR A 27 11.78 12.60 -8.83
N ALA A 28 10.53 12.70 -9.33
CA ALA A 28 9.51 11.68 -9.10
C ALA A 28 9.98 10.26 -9.43
N GLY A 29 9.56 9.28 -8.62
CA GLY A 29 9.89 7.87 -8.76
C GLY A 29 11.26 7.45 -8.19
N ARG A 30 12.13 8.40 -7.82
CA ARG A 30 13.39 8.12 -7.13
C ARG A 30 13.17 7.95 -5.63
N LEU A 31 14.04 7.18 -5.00
CA LEU A 31 14.07 7.03 -3.54
C LEU A 31 14.98 8.05 -2.90
N ALA A 32 14.45 8.84 -1.98
CA ALA A 32 15.24 9.66 -1.08
C ALA A 32 15.43 8.91 0.25
N VAL A 33 16.67 8.85 0.71
CA VAL A 33 17.06 8.28 2.01
C VAL A 33 17.70 9.39 2.83
N LEU A 34 17.05 9.78 3.92
CA LEU A 34 17.60 10.69 4.91
C LEU A 34 18.30 9.85 5.99
N THR A 35 19.61 9.97 6.05
CA THR A 35 20.42 9.41 7.13
C THR A 35 20.69 10.50 8.16
N VAL A 36 20.33 10.21 9.41
CA VAL A 36 20.50 11.13 10.55
C VAL A 36 21.43 10.49 11.57
N ILE A 37 22.42 11.27 12.01
CA ILE A 37 23.19 10.98 13.21
C ILE A 37 22.75 11.96 14.29
N SER A 38 22.41 11.44 15.44
CA SER A 38 21.98 12.25 16.59
C SER A 38 22.58 11.77 17.89
N GLY A 39 22.50 12.62 18.89
CA GLY A 39 22.85 12.30 20.26
C GLY A 39 22.11 13.20 21.24
N HIS A 40 21.64 12.60 22.30
CA HIS A 40 20.91 13.27 23.38
C HIS A 40 21.10 12.52 24.70
N PRO A 41 21.15 13.22 25.86
CA PRO A 41 21.30 12.55 27.16
C PRO A 41 20.25 11.51 27.47
N ASP A 42 18.99 11.76 27.04
CA ASP A 42 17.86 10.85 27.25
C ASP A 42 17.70 9.83 26.12
N ASP A 43 18.65 9.75 25.21
CA ASP A 43 18.62 8.85 24.04
C ASP A 43 17.35 8.98 23.18
N SER A 44 16.81 10.19 23.05
CA SER A 44 15.61 10.46 22.28
C SER A 44 15.82 10.21 20.79
N GLU A 45 14.83 9.59 20.16
CA GLU A 45 14.82 9.31 18.73
C GLU A 45 14.35 10.54 17.93
N PRO A 46 15.02 10.88 16.79
CA PRO A 46 14.53 11.92 15.91
C PRO A 46 13.14 11.63 15.35
N SER A 47 12.29 12.66 15.30
CA SER A 47 10.92 12.55 14.78
C SER A 47 10.90 12.24 13.30
N THR A 48 9.97 11.39 12.86
CA THR A 48 9.77 11.09 11.43
C THR A 48 9.25 12.33 10.70
N PRO A 49 9.93 12.81 9.64
CA PRO A 49 9.45 13.92 8.84
C PRO A 49 8.10 13.63 8.19
N SER A 50 7.28 14.66 7.99
CA SER A 50 5.97 14.51 7.36
C SER A 50 6.07 13.92 5.95
N GLY A 51 5.32 12.85 5.69
CA GLY A 51 5.30 12.13 4.42
C GLY A 51 6.50 11.21 4.18
N TRP A 52 7.37 11.01 5.19
CA TRP A 52 8.44 10.03 5.17
C TRP A 52 8.05 8.79 5.99
N GLN A 53 8.76 7.70 5.77
CA GLN A 53 8.63 6.47 6.54
C GLN A 53 9.92 6.25 7.35
N ALA A 54 9.78 5.87 8.61
CA ALA A 54 10.92 5.45 9.41
C ALA A 54 11.41 4.08 8.91
N ALA A 55 12.69 4.00 8.58
CA ALA A 55 13.30 2.75 8.13
C ALA A 55 14.17 2.10 9.21
N GLY A 56 14.23 2.70 10.39
CA GLY A 56 14.88 2.18 11.59
C GLY A 56 15.78 3.18 12.27
N SER A 57 16.03 2.92 13.55
CA SER A 57 16.83 3.78 14.42
C SER A 57 17.52 2.94 15.49
N PHE A 58 18.74 3.30 15.86
CA PHE A 58 19.49 2.60 16.89
C PHE A 58 20.54 3.54 17.51
N SER A 59 20.65 3.50 18.84
CA SER A 59 21.66 4.21 19.61
C SER A 59 22.71 3.22 20.12
N GLY A 60 23.97 3.55 19.97
CA GLY A 60 25.07 2.69 20.38
C GLY A 60 26.38 3.41 20.57
N GLY A 61 27.32 2.73 21.18
CA GLY A 61 28.63 3.22 21.63
C GLY A 61 28.73 3.30 23.16
N GLY A 62 29.86 2.98 23.70
CA GLY A 62 30.08 2.91 25.16
C GLY A 62 30.24 4.27 25.84
N GLY A 63 29.91 4.34 27.13
CA GLY A 63 30.09 5.51 27.98
C GLY A 63 28.88 6.41 28.11
N THR A 64 29.08 7.58 28.72
CA THR A 64 28.03 8.59 28.91
C THR A 64 28.05 9.59 27.73
N PHE A 65 26.87 9.94 27.23
CA PHE A 65 26.76 10.94 26.17
C PHE A 65 27.40 12.26 26.57
N GLY A 66 28.24 12.78 25.69
CA GLY A 66 28.96 14.05 25.87
C GLY A 66 29.82 14.41 24.67
N SER A 67 30.56 15.52 24.76
CA SER A 67 31.46 15.94 23.72
C SER A 67 32.62 14.95 23.56
N GLY A 68 32.73 14.32 22.42
CA GLY A 68 33.77 13.32 22.10
C GLY A 68 33.58 11.96 22.82
N THR A 69 32.48 11.73 23.51
CA THR A 69 32.24 10.50 24.28
C THR A 69 30.80 10.01 24.17
N GLY A 70 30.60 8.72 24.46
CA GLY A 70 29.28 8.10 24.62
C GLY A 70 28.56 7.78 23.32
N PRO A 71 27.31 7.34 23.44
CA PRO A 71 26.54 6.81 22.34
C PRO A 71 26.21 7.87 21.27
N ARG A 72 26.06 7.39 20.06
CA ARG A 72 25.45 8.13 18.93
C ARG A 72 24.34 7.28 18.33
N ARG A 73 23.31 7.94 17.84
CA ARG A 73 22.16 7.30 17.22
C ARG A 73 22.25 7.44 15.72
N VAL A 74 21.99 6.34 15.01
CA VAL A 74 21.82 6.30 13.57
C VAL A 74 20.36 6.07 13.26
N THR A 75 19.74 6.93 12.44
CA THR A 75 18.34 6.81 12.04
C THR A 75 18.23 6.95 10.53
N TYR A 76 17.41 6.08 9.92
CA TYR A 76 17.06 6.17 8.51
C TYR A 76 15.58 6.50 8.33
N PHE A 77 15.33 7.46 7.44
CA PHE A 77 13.99 7.73 6.91
C PHE A 77 14.05 7.60 5.40
N VAL A 78 12.95 7.12 4.80
CA VAL A 78 12.86 6.90 3.36
C VAL A 78 11.59 7.53 2.80
N ARG A 79 11.67 7.98 1.55
CA ARG A 79 10.54 8.51 0.81
C ARG A 79 10.72 8.28 -0.69
N GLU A 80 9.73 7.67 -1.34
CA GLU A 80 9.63 7.76 -2.79
C GLU A 80 9.14 9.15 -3.18
N LEU A 81 9.91 9.81 -4.05
CA LEU A 81 9.68 11.20 -4.44
C LEU A 81 8.52 11.31 -5.43
N VAL A 82 7.70 12.34 -5.27
CA VAL A 82 6.60 12.68 -6.19
C VAL A 82 6.91 13.90 -7.08
N GLY A 83 8.10 14.51 -6.91
CA GLY A 83 8.62 15.60 -7.74
C GLY A 83 8.25 17.02 -7.26
N SER A 84 7.33 17.14 -6.31
CA SER A 84 6.97 18.40 -5.63
C SER A 84 7.14 18.28 -4.11
N ASP A 85 8.17 17.57 -3.69
CA ASP A 85 8.39 17.21 -2.30
C ASP A 85 8.93 18.41 -1.51
N ALA A 86 8.29 18.71 -0.38
CA ALA A 86 8.83 19.67 0.58
C ALA A 86 10.07 19.10 1.28
N GLN A 87 11.01 19.96 1.64
CA GLN A 87 12.18 19.55 2.40
C GLN A 87 11.75 18.92 3.73
N PRO A 88 12.37 17.78 4.12
CA PRO A 88 12.03 17.13 5.39
C PRO A 88 12.56 17.95 6.56
N THR A 89 11.75 18.06 7.61
CA THR A 89 12.16 18.58 8.90
C THR A 89 12.06 17.45 9.93
N THR A 90 13.17 17.21 10.66
CA THR A 90 13.22 16.26 11.76
C THR A 90 13.87 16.91 12.97
N GLN A 91 13.43 16.50 14.16
CA GLN A 91 13.90 17.06 15.42
C GLN A 91 14.06 15.99 16.48
N ILE A 92 14.94 16.23 17.45
CA ILE A 92 15.01 15.48 18.69
C ILE A 92 13.92 16.03 19.61
N PRO A 93 12.89 15.24 20.04
CA PRO A 93 11.73 15.75 20.80
C PRO A 93 12.07 16.50 22.08
N SER A 94 13.18 16.20 22.71
CA SER A 94 13.67 16.86 23.94
C SER A 94 15.00 17.59 23.69
N GLY A 95 15.29 17.91 22.43
CA GLY A 95 16.54 18.54 22.03
C GLY A 95 16.75 19.92 22.63
N GLY A 96 17.97 20.41 22.56
CA GLY A 96 18.41 21.70 23.06
C GLY A 96 19.91 21.72 23.32
N THR A 97 20.38 22.72 24.05
CA THR A 97 21.81 22.89 24.34
C THR A 97 22.48 21.60 24.84
N GLY A 98 23.47 21.15 24.11
CA GLY A 98 24.19 19.90 24.39
C GLY A 98 23.68 18.68 23.63
N SER A 99 22.56 18.77 22.93
CA SER A 99 22.15 17.77 21.96
C SER A 99 22.92 17.92 20.64
N LEU A 100 22.72 17.00 19.74
CA LEU A 100 23.36 16.99 18.42
C LEU A 100 22.41 16.29 17.44
N ILE A 101 22.15 16.93 16.32
CA ILE A 101 21.52 16.28 15.17
C ILE A 101 22.18 16.73 13.87
N VAL A 102 22.47 15.81 12.98
CA VAL A 102 22.98 16.07 11.64
C VAL A 102 22.38 15.09 10.66
N GLY A 103 22.06 15.54 9.46
CA GLY A 103 21.48 14.67 8.43
C GLY A 103 21.81 15.09 7.02
N ARG A 104 21.79 14.09 6.13
CA ARG A 104 21.93 14.26 4.68
C ARG A 104 20.96 13.34 3.94
N ILE A 105 20.54 13.80 2.77
CA ILE A 105 19.66 13.02 1.88
C ILE A 105 20.51 12.44 0.75
N VAL A 106 20.45 11.12 0.60
CA VAL A 106 20.91 10.39 -0.59
C VAL A 106 19.72 10.15 -1.50
N VAL A 107 19.89 10.34 -2.80
CA VAL A 107 18.89 10.01 -3.81
C VAL A 107 19.39 8.84 -4.65
N LEU A 108 18.50 7.86 -4.83
CA LEU A 108 18.73 6.65 -5.62
C LEU A 108 17.76 6.58 -6.78
N GLU A 109 18.20 5.94 -7.86
CA GLU A 109 17.40 5.66 -9.05
C GLU A 109 17.33 4.15 -9.29
N ARG A 110 16.13 3.65 -9.66
CA ARG A 110 15.93 2.27 -10.08
C ARG A 110 15.94 2.17 -11.60
N SER A 111 16.46 1.06 -12.12
CA SER A 111 16.50 0.80 -13.57
C SER A 111 15.22 0.20 -14.10
N ALA A 112 14.46 -0.47 -13.22
CA ALA A 112 13.22 -1.18 -13.50
C ALA A 112 12.41 -1.27 -12.20
N GLY A 113 11.48 -2.24 -12.12
CA GLY A 113 10.66 -2.48 -10.93
C GLY A 113 9.56 -1.45 -10.75
N THR A 114 8.57 -1.82 -9.95
CA THR A 114 7.34 -1.06 -9.72
C THR A 114 7.37 -0.25 -8.43
N GLY A 115 8.30 -0.56 -7.52
CA GLY A 115 8.40 0.10 -6.23
C GLY A 115 9.79 -0.04 -5.60
N TRP A 116 9.88 0.37 -4.35
CA TRP A 116 11.09 0.30 -3.55
C TRP A 116 10.87 -0.55 -2.31
N ARG A 117 11.84 -1.39 -1.99
CA ARG A 117 11.87 -2.17 -0.76
C ARG A 117 13.12 -1.82 0.04
N TRP A 118 12.99 -1.83 1.36
CA TRP A 118 14.13 -1.61 2.25
C TRP A 118 14.00 -2.46 3.51
N ALA A 119 15.13 -2.73 4.11
CA ALA A 119 15.24 -3.31 5.44
C ALA A 119 16.53 -2.78 6.07
N SER A 120 16.52 -2.59 7.38
CA SER A 120 17.65 -2.06 8.11
C SER A 120 18.17 -3.01 9.17
N SER A 121 19.45 -2.87 9.48
CA SER A 121 20.09 -3.56 10.59
C SER A 121 21.10 -2.63 11.24
N PHE A 122 21.24 -2.70 12.54
CA PHE A 122 22.05 -1.79 13.32
C PHE A 122 22.95 -2.53 14.31
N GLY A 123 24.07 -1.91 14.61
CA GLY A 123 25.02 -2.39 15.60
C GLY A 123 25.85 -1.27 16.21
N GLU A 124 26.67 -1.61 17.17
CA GLU A 124 27.52 -0.67 17.87
C GLU A 124 28.95 -1.19 18.00
N ASP A 125 29.88 -0.26 18.18
CA ASP A 125 31.21 -0.53 18.67
C ASP A 125 31.40 0.20 20.01
N THR A 126 31.48 -0.59 21.08
CA THR A 126 31.70 -0.08 22.45
C THR A 126 33.17 -0.07 22.84
N THR A 127 34.04 -0.61 21.97
CA THR A 127 35.47 -0.72 22.24
C THR A 127 36.22 0.45 21.62
N SER A 128 36.72 1.35 22.44
CA SER A 128 37.49 2.49 21.94
C SER A 128 38.78 2.03 21.25
N GLY A 129 38.85 2.26 19.96
CA GLY A 129 39.99 1.85 19.11
C GLY A 129 40.03 2.61 17.79
N THR A 130 41.11 2.39 17.01
CA THR A 130 41.25 2.91 15.63
C THR A 130 40.58 2.02 14.61
N GLY A 131 40.23 0.78 14.95
CA GLY A 131 39.42 -0.12 14.14
C GLY A 131 37.97 -0.05 14.62
N PHE A 132 37.07 0.59 13.89
CA PHE A 132 35.64 0.58 14.15
C PHE A 132 35.04 -0.71 13.60
N SER A 133 34.24 -1.43 14.43
CA SER A 133 33.59 -2.67 14.02
C SER A 133 32.24 -2.83 14.73
N ALA A 134 31.16 -2.55 14.04
CA ALA A 134 29.80 -2.68 14.55
C ALA A 134 29.14 -3.93 13.96
N VAL A 135 28.93 -4.95 14.79
CA VAL A 135 28.16 -6.16 14.45
C VAL A 135 26.68 -5.84 14.57
N CYS A 136 25.97 -5.87 13.46
CA CYS A 136 24.53 -5.60 13.47
C CYS A 136 23.75 -6.77 14.03
N SER A 137 22.67 -6.48 14.76
CA SER A 137 21.89 -7.48 15.53
C SER A 137 20.84 -8.21 14.69
N THR A 138 20.30 -7.56 13.66
CA THR A 138 19.23 -8.11 12.84
C THR A 138 19.79 -8.69 11.55
N ALA A 139 19.44 -9.94 11.25
CA ALA A 139 19.79 -10.55 9.98
C ALA A 139 18.91 -9.95 8.86
N LEU A 140 19.54 -9.64 7.73
CA LEU A 140 18.87 -9.18 6.51
C LEU A 140 18.90 -10.30 5.46
N THR A 141 17.82 -10.44 4.69
CA THR A 141 17.81 -11.33 3.53
C THR A 141 18.46 -10.63 2.35
N TRP A 142 19.57 -11.18 1.88
CA TRP A 142 20.39 -10.63 0.82
C TRP A 142 20.16 -11.29 -0.53
N ALA A 143 20.31 -10.54 -1.60
CA ALA A 143 20.36 -11.04 -2.96
C ALA A 143 21.32 -10.19 -3.81
N ALA A 144 21.87 -10.78 -4.86
CA ALA A 144 22.67 -10.05 -5.83
C ALA A 144 21.87 -8.90 -6.46
N GLY A 145 22.48 -7.72 -6.53
CA GLY A 145 21.82 -6.49 -6.99
C GLY A 145 21.20 -5.64 -5.88
N ASP A 146 21.11 -6.12 -4.64
CA ASP A 146 20.72 -5.28 -3.51
C ASP A 146 21.68 -4.11 -3.35
N PHE A 147 21.15 -2.92 -3.13
CA PHE A 147 21.93 -1.73 -2.85
C PHE A 147 22.01 -1.51 -1.34
N VAL A 148 23.13 -0.99 -0.86
CA VAL A 148 23.34 -0.73 0.57
C VAL A 148 23.77 0.71 0.82
N ILE A 149 23.20 1.29 1.86
CA ILE A 149 23.65 2.53 2.48
C ILE A 149 24.18 2.18 3.87
N LEU A 150 25.43 2.54 4.12
CA LEU A 150 26.07 2.43 5.42
C LEU A 150 26.08 3.81 6.03
N GLY A 151 25.48 3.98 7.21
CA GLY A 151 25.58 5.20 8.00
C GLY A 151 26.19 4.86 9.35
N TYR A 152 27.18 5.63 9.79
CA TYR A 152 27.70 5.48 11.14
C TYR A 152 28.04 6.83 11.77
N GLY A 153 27.82 6.88 13.08
CA GLY A 153 28.12 8.01 13.93
C GLY A 153 29.10 7.63 15.01
N ILE A 154 30.25 8.32 15.06
CA ILE A 154 31.23 8.15 16.13
C ILE A 154 31.28 9.40 17.00
N ALA A 155 31.68 9.22 18.27
CA ALA A 155 31.58 10.28 19.28
C ALA A 155 32.56 11.44 19.00
N THR A 156 33.70 11.19 18.38
CA THR A 156 34.77 12.18 18.23
C THR A 156 34.76 12.79 16.82
N ASN A 157 34.53 14.09 16.70
CA ASN A 157 34.40 14.81 15.43
C ASN A 157 35.69 15.01 14.65
N GLY A 158 36.83 15.08 15.32
CA GLY A 158 38.14 15.37 14.73
C GLY A 158 38.81 14.18 14.06
N LEU A 159 38.18 13.00 14.05
CA LEU A 159 38.77 11.80 13.47
C LEU A 159 38.28 11.61 12.04
N GLY A 160 39.21 11.37 11.11
CA GLY A 160 38.89 10.88 9.76
C GLY A 160 38.49 9.42 9.82
N ALA A 161 37.57 9.03 8.95
CA ALA A 161 37.22 7.64 8.71
C ALA A 161 37.66 7.25 7.29
N SER A 162 38.03 6.00 7.09
CA SER A 162 38.48 5.48 5.79
C SER A 162 38.30 3.96 5.74
N ALA A 163 38.42 3.40 4.56
CA ALA A 163 38.34 1.95 4.31
C ALA A 163 37.00 1.34 4.84
N GLU A 164 35.90 2.04 4.61
CA GLU A 164 34.55 1.55 4.94
C GLU A 164 34.32 0.24 4.24
N ALA A 165 33.81 -0.73 5.00
CA ALA A 165 33.47 -2.03 4.49
C ALA A 165 32.22 -2.57 5.16
N ILE A 166 31.54 -3.45 4.47
CA ILE A 166 30.47 -4.29 4.99
C ILE A 166 30.82 -5.75 4.70
N SER A 167 30.53 -6.62 5.63
CA SER A 167 30.67 -8.06 5.47
C SER A 167 29.43 -8.79 6.00
N ALA A 168 29.07 -9.89 5.35
CA ALA A 168 28.07 -10.84 5.82
C ALA A 168 28.47 -12.23 5.27
N THR A 169 28.24 -13.28 6.03
CA THR A 169 28.66 -14.65 5.68
C THR A 169 28.01 -15.09 4.37
N GLY A 170 28.81 -15.52 3.38
CA GLY A 170 28.33 -15.99 2.08
C GLY A 170 27.82 -14.90 1.13
N ILE A 171 27.96 -13.62 1.51
CA ILE A 171 27.59 -12.47 0.69
C ILE A 171 28.84 -11.72 0.27
N THR A 172 28.95 -11.42 -1.03
CA THR A 172 30.04 -10.61 -1.58
C THR A 172 29.49 -9.21 -1.92
N PHE A 173 30.02 -8.20 -1.28
CA PHE A 173 29.73 -6.82 -1.62
C PHE A 173 30.72 -6.32 -2.67
N GLY A 174 30.24 -5.50 -3.59
CA GLY A 174 31.07 -4.76 -4.53
C GLY A 174 31.84 -3.64 -3.84
N THR A 175 32.38 -2.72 -4.61
CA THR A 175 33.11 -1.55 -4.07
C THR A 175 32.17 -0.72 -3.19
N ILE A 176 32.57 -0.54 -1.93
CA ILE A 176 31.93 0.43 -1.03
C ILE A 176 32.56 1.78 -1.29
N THR A 177 31.76 2.78 -1.56
CA THR A 177 32.23 4.13 -1.91
C THR A 177 31.74 5.10 -0.84
N GLU A 178 32.71 5.77 -0.20
CA GLU A 178 32.44 6.86 0.73
C GLU A 178 31.70 8.00 0.00
N ARG A 179 30.65 8.53 0.64
CA ARG A 179 29.86 9.66 0.14
C ARG A 179 29.91 10.87 1.06
N VAL A 180 30.12 10.63 2.32
CA VAL A 180 30.24 11.66 3.37
C VAL A 180 31.19 11.19 4.42
N ASP A 181 32.09 12.07 4.81
CA ASP A 181 32.92 11.94 6.00
C ASP A 181 33.12 13.34 6.61
N GLU A 182 32.31 13.72 7.57
CA GLU A 182 32.29 15.06 8.13
C GLU A 182 32.27 15.09 9.66
N GLY A 183 33.07 16.02 10.23
CA GLY A 183 32.99 16.33 11.65
C GLY A 183 31.90 17.34 11.96
N VAL A 184 31.09 17.09 12.97
CA VAL A 184 30.04 17.96 13.44
C VAL A 184 30.44 18.56 14.77
N THR A 185 30.30 19.89 14.89
CA THR A 185 30.72 20.66 16.09
C THR A 185 29.58 21.39 16.74
N THR A 186 28.37 21.30 16.21
CA THR A 186 27.17 21.89 16.79
C THR A 186 26.73 21.05 17.99
N GLY A 187 26.55 21.66 19.14
CA GLY A 187 26.24 20.94 20.39
C GLY A 187 27.36 20.02 20.84
N ASN A 188 27.01 18.82 21.25
CA ASN A 188 28.01 17.75 21.49
C ASN A 188 28.49 17.20 20.14
N THR A 189 29.80 16.97 20.06
CA THR A 189 30.49 16.62 18.79
C THR A 189 30.14 15.22 18.31
N ALA A 190 30.17 15.03 16.98
CA ALA A 190 30.17 13.72 16.33
C ALA A 190 30.94 13.74 15.01
N ARG A 191 31.28 12.56 14.53
CA ARG A 191 31.60 12.34 13.12
C ARG A 191 30.42 11.64 12.46
N PHE A 192 30.01 12.14 11.32
CA PHE A 192 29.02 11.53 10.45
C PHE A 192 29.71 10.98 9.21
N ALA A 193 29.58 9.68 9.00
CA ALA A 193 30.06 9.05 7.79
C ALA A 193 28.94 8.25 7.11
N LEU A 194 28.97 8.28 5.78
CA LEU A 194 28.02 7.59 4.93
C LEU A 194 28.74 7.02 3.71
N ALA A 195 28.49 5.74 3.44
CA ALA A 195 29.01 5.06 2.27
C ALA A 195 27.92 4.26 1.55
N THR A 196 28.13 3.97 0.28
CA THR A 196 27.16 3.21 -0.54
C THR A 196 27.88 2.10 -1.31
N GLY A 197 27.16 1.02 -1.58
CA GLY A 197 27.62 -0.09 -2.38
C GLY A 197 26.49 -0.98 -2.85
N ALA A 198 26.82 -2.11 -3.44
CA ALA A 198 25.86 -3.10 -3.88
C ALA A 198 26.36 -4.53 -3.58
N VAL A 199 25.43 -5.46 -3.41
CA VAL A 199 25.73 -6.90 -3.37
C VAL A 199 26.09 -7.36 -4.77
N SER A 200 27.31 -7.84 -4.96
CA SER A 200 27.78 -8.34 -6.26
C SER A 200 27.43 -9.82 -6.48
N SER A 201 27.39 -10.63 -5.41
CA SER A 201 27.01 -12.03 -5.48
C SER A 201 26.67 -12.59 -4.09
N GLY A 202 26.00 -13.74 -4.08
CA GLY A 202 25.52 -14.41 -2.87
C GLY A 202 24.07 -14.09 -2.57
N SER A 203 23.46 -14.94 -1.73
CA SER A 203 22.10 -14.77 -1.22
C SER A 203 21.96 -15.49 0.12
N GLY A 204 20.94 -15.10 0.88
CA GLY A 204 20.61 -15.71 2.16
C GLY A 204 20.42 -14.67 3.27
N THR A 205 19.94 -15.14 4.43
CA THR A 205 19.64 -14.28 5.58
C THR A 205 20.83 -14.26 6.54
N GLN A 206 21.50 -13.11 6.63
CA GLN A 206 22.73 -12.93 7.42
C GLN A 206 22.75 -11.54 8.06
N ALA A 207 23.24 -11.47 9.29
CA ALA A 207 23.51 -10.19 9.94
C ALA A 207 24.80 -9.56 9.39
N PRO A 208 24.80 -8.28 9.00
CA PRO A 208 25.98 -7.62 8.50
C PRO A 208 26.88 -7.11 9.62
N THR A 209 28.17 -6.92 9.31
CA THR A 209 29.11 -6.17 10.12
C THR A 209 29.62 -4.98 9.33
N VAL A 210 29.53 -3.79 9.92
CA VAL A 210 30.09 -2.55 9.37
C VAL A 210 31.47 -2.31 10.00
N SER A 211 32.47 -2.02 9.19
CA SER A 211 33.79 -1.69 9.67
C SER A 211 34.39 -0.49 8.96
N ALA A 212 35.27 0.23 9.67
CA ALA A 212 36.03 1.35 9.13
C ALA A 212 37.36 1.50 9.89
N THR A 213 38.31 2.21 9.32
CA THR A 213 39.56 2.61 9.98
C THR A 213 39.44 4.08 10.41
N LEU A 214 39.63 4.35 11.68
CA LEU A 214 39.59 5.71 12.25
C LEU A 214 41.03 6.24 12.42
N SER A 215 41.21 7.54 12.25
CA SER A 215 42.51 8.19 12.48
C SER A 215 42.89 8.31 13.97
N GLY A 216 41.99 7.92 14.89
CA GLY A 216 42.20 7.86 16.33
C GLY A 216 41.12 7.02 17.01
N SER A 217 41.21 6.83 18.32
CA SER A 217 40.31 5.94 19.08
C SER A 217 38.96 6.59 19.32
N SER A 218 37.88 5.89 19.02
CA SER A 218 36.48 6.31 19.33
C SER A 218 35.55 5.10 19.47
N VAL A 219 34.31 5.37 19.83
CA VAL A 219 33.16 4.44 19.91
C VAL A 219 31.99 5.00 19.08
N GLY A 220 31.01 4.19 18.75
CA GLY A 220 29.85 4.69 18.03
C GLY A 220 28.86 3.62 17.62
N ALA A 221 27.89 4.03 16.83
CA ALA A 221 26.87 3.17 16.23
C ALA A 221 26.95 3.18 14.70
N ALA A 222 26.53 2.09 14.10
CA ALA A 222 26.37 1.96 12.65
C ALA A 222 25.02 1.38 12.29
N GLY A 223 24.55 1.74 11.11
CA GLY A 223 23.37 1.14 10.49
C GLY A 223 23.68 0.74 9.04
N VAL A 224 23.02 -0.31 8.63
CA VAL A 224 22.96 -0.75 7.24
C VAL A 224 21.50 -0.65 6.78
N LEU A 225 21.28 0.09 5.72
CA LEU A 225 19.99 0.09 5.01
C LEU A 225 20.19 -0.66 3.70
N ARG A 226 19.60 -1.85 3.59
CA ARG A 226 19.51 -2.59 2.33
C ARG A 226 18.32 -2.06 1.54
N ILE A 227 18.50 -1.81 0.25
CA ILE A 227 17.50 -1.30 -0.67
C ILE A 227 17.43 -2.24 -1.87
N ARG A 228 16.22 -2.55 -2.32
CA ARG A 228 15.93 -3.43 -3.45
C ARG A 228 14.84 -2.82 -4.30
N GLU A 229 14.88 -3.05 -5.61
CA GLU A 229 13.72 -2.78 -6.47
C GLU A 229 12.63 -3.82 -6.19
N ALA A 230 11.38 -3.37 -6.03
CA ALA A 230 10.24 -4.28 -5.95
C ALA A 230 9.88 -4.75 -7.36
N SER A 231 9.61 -6.04 -7.49
CA SER A 231 9.13 -6.68 -8.71
C SER A 231 7.64 -6.95 -8.70
N SER A 232 7.00 -6.82 -7.53
CA SER A 232 5.55 -6.97 -7.40
C SER A 232 4.83 -5.93 -8.24
N ASP A 233 3.78 -6.38 -8.91
CA ASP A 233 2.96 -5.54 -9.79
C ASP A 233 1.48 -5.80 -9.54
N VAL A 234 0.64 -4.83 -9.88
CA VAL A 234 -0.81 -4.96 -9.87
C VAL A 234 -1.37 -4.66 -11.24
N THR A 235 -2.16 -5.58 -11.74
CA THR A 235 -2.88 -5.42 -13.02
C THR A 235 -4.37 -5.56 -12.77
N ALA A 236 -5.17 -4.96 -13.64
CA ALA A 236 -6.61 -5.11 -13.62
C ALA A 236 -7.14 -5.26 -15.05
N ALA A 237 -8.10 -6.16 -15.21
CA ALA A 237 -8.78 -6.41 -16.48
C ALA A 237 -10.30 -6.41 -16.26
N ALA A 238 -11.03 -5.70 -17.11
CA ALA A 238 -12.48 -5.83 -17.19
C ALA A 238 -12.79 -7.18 -17.84
N GLN A 239 -13.60 -8.00 -17.16
CA GLN A 239 -14.01 -9.29 -17.72
C GLN A 239 -15.21 -9.11 -18.65
N SER A 240 -15.26 -9.90 -19.73
CA SER A 240 -16.33 -9.89 -20.74
C SER A 240 -17.57 -10.67 -20.28
N VAL A 241 -17.83 -10.66 -18.98
CA VAL A 241 -18.96 -11.37 -18.36
C VAL A 241 -20.02 -10.43 -17.86
N PHE A 242 -21.22 -10.96 -17.63
CA PHE A 242 -22.31 -10.23 -17.01
C PHE A 242 -22.71 -10.94 -15.70
N PRO A 243 -22.93 -10.20 -14.59
CA PRO A 243 -22.76 -8.75 -14.42
C PRO A 243 -21.29 -8.31 -14.52
N PRO A 244 -21.04 -7.07 -14.99
CA PRO A 244 -19.68 -6.57 -15.21
C PRO A 244 -18.85 -6.60 -13.92
N ARG A 245 -17.62 -7.11 -14.03
CA ARG A 245 -16.65 -7.20 -12.93
C ARG A 245 -15.23 -7.01 -13.43
N ASN A 246 -14.34 -6.62 -12.55
CA ASN A 246 -12.91 -6.53 -12.83
C ASN A 246 -12.16 -7.63 -12.12
N LEU A 247 -11.24 -8.27 -12.81
CA LEU A 247 -10.25 -9.16 -12.21
C LEU A 247 -9.03 -8.32 -11.84
N VAL A 248 -8.64 -8.35 -10.58
CA VAL A 248 -7.42 -7.69 -10.08
C VAL A 248 -6.41 -8.76 -9.73
N SER A 249 -5.22 -8.67 -10.33
CA SER A 249 -4.11 -9.59 -10.11
C SER A 249 -2.94 -8.83 -9.51
N VAL A 250 -2.41 -9.33 -8.40
CA VAL A 250 -1.16 -8.88 -7.78
C VAL A 250 -0.15 -10.01 -7.91
N THR A 251 0.98 -9.77 -8.57
CA THR A 251 1.97 -10.79 -8.92
C THR A 251 3.36 -10.43 -8.40
N GLY A 252 4.31 -11.37 -8.44
CA GLY A 252 5.68 -11.18 -7.98
C GLY A 252 5.82 -11.14 -6.45
N LEU A 253 4.82 -11.64 -5.74
CA LEU A 253 4.77 -11.56 -4.27
C LEU A 253 5.86 -12.39 -3.61
N LEU A 254 6.15 -13.58 -4.14
CA LEU A 254 7.18 -14.47 -3.61
C LEU A 254 8.58 -13.89 -3.78
N ALA A 255 8.86 -13.29 -4.95
CA ALA A 255 10.15 -12.65 -5.23
C ALA A 255 10.44 -11.47 -4.29
N ASP A 256 9.39 -10.82 -3.80
CA ASP A 256 9.47 -9.69 -2.88
C ASP A 256 9.23 -10.07 -1.42
N ASP A 257 9.16 -11.35 -1.06
CA ASP A 257 8.89 -11.86 0.30
C ASP A 257 7.63 -11.23 0.93
N ILE A 258 6.57 -11.03 0.12
CA ILE A 258 5.32 -10.43 0.60
C ILE A 258 4.57 -11.42 1.48
N THR A 259 4.18 -10.96 2.64
CA THR A 259 3.41 -11.75 3.62
C THR A 259 1.95 -11.30 3.70
N SER A 260 1.65 -10.05 3.33
CA SER A 260 0.29 -9.54 3.38
C SER A 260 0.01 -8.54 2.27
N VAL A 261 -1.19 -8.61 1.71
CA VAL A 261 -1.68 -7.70 0.65
C VAL A 261 -3.05 -7.15 1.03
N THR A 262 -3.23 -5.84 0.81
CA THR A 262 -4.54 -5.20 0.83
C THR A 262 -4.77 -4.49 -0.50
N VAL A 263 -5.87 -4.80 -1.17
CA VAL A 263 -6.22 -4.19 -2.47
C VAL A 263 -7.32 -3.16 -2.28
N TYR A 264 -7.11 -1.98 -2.84
CA TYR A 264 -8.08 -0.89 -2.88
C TYR A 264 -8.45 -0.56 -4.31
N ARG A 265 -9.71 -0.22 -4.54
CA ARG A 265 -10.17 0.51 -5.72
C ARG A 265 -9.95 2.00 -5.45
N GLN A 266 -9.29 2.69 -6.37
CA GLN A 266 -9.08 4.13 -6.31
C GLN A 266 -10.06 4.82 -7.26
N ASP A 267 -10.99 5.59 -6.68
CA ASP A 267 -11.90 6.48 -7.40
C ASP A 267 -11.53 7.93 -7.06
N GLY A 268 -10.84 8.58 -7.97
CA GLY A 268 -10.23 9.88 -7.72
C GLY A 268 -9.23 9.85 -6.56
N THR A 269 -9.56 10.51 -5.45
CA THR A 269 -8.74 10.52 -4.22
C THR A 269 -9.19 9.50 -3.18
N ASN A 270 -10.31 8.81 -3.39
CA ASN A 270 -10.87 7.87 -2.44
C ASN A 270 -10.28 6.48 -2.67
N LEU A 271 -9.84 5.84 -1.60
CA LEU A 271 -9.44 4.44 -1.56
C LEU A 271 -10.56 3.64 -0.91
N ILE A 272 -11.15 2.74 -1.67
CA ILE A 272 -12.25 1.87 -1.23
C ILE A 272 -11.70 0.44 -1.23
N PRO A 273 -11.68 -0.28 -0.11
CA PRO A 273 -11.21 -1.66 -0.09
C PRO A 273 -12.00 -2.51 -1.09
N VAL A 274 -11.29 -3.31 -1.87
CA VAL A 274 -11.92 -4.39 -2.64
C VAL A 274 -12.38 -5.45 -1.67
N ARG A 275 -13.56 -6.01 -1.91
CA ARG A 275 -14.15 -7.03 -1.04
C ARG A 275 -13.22 -8.24 -0.85
N ALA A 276 -13.17 -8.75 0.38
CA ALA A 276 -12.31 -9.86 0.78
C ALA A 276 -10.82 -9.70 0.38
N ALA A 277 -10.34 -8.46 0.26
CA ALA A 277 -8.97 -8.16 -0.16
C ALA A 277 -8.19 -7.31 0.86
N SER A 278 -8.59 -7.33 2.12
CA SER A 278 -7.93 -6.57 3.20
C SER A 278 -7.07 -7.49 4.06
N GLY A 279 -5.76 -7.23 4.12
CA GLY A 279 -4.83 -7.96 4.98
C GLY A 279 -4.72 -9.45 4.65
N ILE A 280 -4.77 -9.81 3.38
CA ILE A 280 -4.71 -11.20 2.93
C ILE A 280 -3.32 -11.74 3.18
N ASP A 281 -3.23 -12.89 3.88
CA ASP A 281 -1.99 -13.63 4.04
C ASP A 281 -1.59 -14.25 2.69
N THR A 282 -0.45 -13.82 2.17
CA THR A 282 0.13 -14.29 0.92
C THR A 282 1.46 -15.00 1.11
N THR A 283 1.76 -15.42 2.34
CA THR A 283 3.01 -16.11 2.68
C THR A 283 3.20 -17.34 1.81
N GLY A 284 4.29 -17.36 1.04
CA GLY A 284 4.61 -18.46 0.12
C GLY A 284 3.81 -18.50 -1.19
N GLN A 285 2.99 -17.48 -1.46
CA GLN A 285 2.25 -17.31 -2.71
C GLN A 285 2.94 -16.29 -3.60
N ASP A 286 2.95 -16.53 -4.92
CA ASP A 286 3.52 -15.59 -5.89
C ASP A 286 2.48 -14.64 -6.49
N ALA A 287 1.20 -14.96 -6.36
CA ALA A 287 0.12 -14.12 -6.86
C ALA A 287 -1.10 -14.14 -5.95
N LEU A 288 -1.84 -13.03 -5.98
CA LEU A 288 -3.17 -12.87 -5.39
C LEU A 288 -4.14 -12.41 -6.48
N LEU A 289 -5.25 -13.12 -6.61
CA LEU A 289 -6.35 -12.73 -7.49
C LEU A 289 -7.55 -12.30 -6.66
N ARG A 290 -8.23 -11.22 -7.08
CA ARG A 290 -9.49 -10.76 -6.50
C ARG A 290 -10.42 -10.24 -7.58
N VAL A 291 -11.69 -10.53 -7.41
CA VAL A 291 -12.76 -10.03 -8.27
C VAL A 291 -13.37 -8.80 -7.61
N ASP A 292 -13.37 -7.68 -8.32
CA ASP A 292 -14.15 -6.51 -7.94
C ASP A 292 -15.42 -6.45 -8.80
N ALA A 293 -16.53 -6.88 -8.24
CA ALA A 293 -17.85 -6.81 -8.87
C ALA A 293 -18.64 -5.56 -8.44
N GLU A 294 -18.04 -4.70 -7.62
CA GLU A 294 -18.66 -3.47 -7.10
C GLU A 294 -18.09 -2.19 -7.74
N GLN A 295 -17.22 -2.33 -8.75
CA GLN A 295 -16.66 -1.18 -9.46
C GLN A 295 -17.74 -0.31 -10.10
N PRO A 296 -17.53 1.03 -10.19
CA PRO A 296 -18.44 1.91 -10.91
C PRO A 296 -18.40 1.62 -12.42
N LEU A 297 -19.51 1.88 -13.09
CA LEU A 297 -19.61 1.75 -14.55
C LEU A 297 -19.35 3.09 -15.22
N GLY A 298 -18.69 3.07 -16.40
CA GLY A 298 -18.41 4.27 -17.20
C GLY A 298 -17.41 5.25 -16.58
N VAL A 299 -16.76 4.88 -15.50
CA VAL A 299 -15.77 5.71 -14.78
C VAL A 299 -14.41 5.04 -14.85
N ALA A 300 -13.37 5.82 -15.16
CA ALA A 300 -12.00 5.35 -15.11
C ALA A 300 -11.53 5.24 -13.66
N ILE A 301 -11.06 4.07 -13.27
CA ILE A 301 -10.53 3.76 -11.93
C ILE A 301 -9.17 3.10 -12.02
N ASN A 302 -8.41 3.13 -10.95
CA ASN A 302 -7.19 2.36 -10.77
C ASN A 302 -7.34 1.45 -9.55
N TYR A 303 -6.48 0.45 -9.45
CA TYR A 303 -6.34 -0.34 -8.23
C TYR A 303 -5.00 -0.02 -7.58
N ALA A 304 -4.99 0.00 -6.25
CA ALA A 304 -3.80 0.17 -5.43
C ALA A 304 -3.64 -1.06 -4.54
N ALA A 305 -2.52 -1.75 -4.64
CA ALA A 305 -2.19 -2.83 -3.72
C ALA A 305 -1.16 -2.34 -2.70
N VAL A 306 -1.50 -2.38 -1.43
CA VAL A 306 -0.59 -2.14 -0.31
C VAL A 306 0.03 -3.48 0.06
N LEU A 307 1.33 -3.59 -0.11
CA LEU A 307 2.12 -4.78 0.10
C LEU A 307 2.90 -4.65 1.40
N THR A 308 2.92 -5.73 2.21
CA THR A 308 3.72 -5.80 3.43
C THR A 308 4.68 -6.98 3.32
N ASP A 309 5.97 -6.73 3.46
CA ASP A 309 6.99 -7.78 3.41
C ASP A 309 7.20 -8.46 4.78
N VAL A 310 8.00 -9.52 4.79
CA VAL A 310 8.36 -10.30 5.99
C VAL A 310 9.00 -9.48 7.10
N ASN A 311 9.59 -8.32 6.77
CA ASN A 311 10.21 -7.42 7.74
C ASN A 311 9.27 -6.30 8.21
N GLY A 312 8.02 -6.28 7.75
CA GLY A 312 7.03 -5.24 8.03
C GLY A 312 7.20 -3.98 7.18
N GLY A 313 8.08 -4.00 6.17
CA GLY A 313 8.20 -2.92 5.18
C GLY A 313 6.95 -2.86 4.32
N GLN A 314 6.44 -1.64 4.08
CA GLN A 314 5.22 -1.44 3.29
C GLN A 314 5.47 -0.51 2.12
N TRP A 315 4.89 -0.83 0.98
CA TRP A 315 4.79 0.08 -0.18
C TRP A 315 3.51 -0.19 -0.95
N THR A 316 3.18 0.73 -1.85
CA THR A 316 1.96 0.64 -2.66
C THR A 316 2.32 0.59 -4.14
N VAL A 317 1.73 -0.37 -4.85
CA VAL A 317 1.79 -0.45 -6.32
C VAL A 317 0.42 -0.14 -6.90
N TYR A 318 0.39 0.44 -8.11
CA TYR A 318 -0.82 0.91 -8.75
C TYR A 318 -0.99 0.26 -10.12
N SER A 319 -2.22 -0.14 -10.44
CA SER A 319 -2.57 -0.61 -11.79
C SER A 319 -2.63 0.55 -12.78
N GLY A 320 -2.62 0.22 -14.06
CA GLY A 320 -3.13 1.11 -15.11
C GLY A 320 -4.60 1.45 -14.87
N SER A 321 -5.06 2.53 -15.52
CA SER A 321 -6.47 2.92 -15.47
C SER A 321 -7.34 1.97 -16.28
N ILE A 322 -8.49 1.59 -15.72
CA ILE A 322 -9.46 0.69 -16.33
C ILE A 322 -10.86 1.30 -16.26
N THR A 323 -11.69 1.04 -17.27
CA THR A 323 -13.09 1.47 -17.30
C THR A 323 -13.96 0.27 -17.68
N SER A 324 -14.92 -0.06 -16.82
CA SER A 324 -15.94 -1.08 -17.12
C SER A 324 -17.17 -0.40 -17.70
N THR A 325 -17.66 -0.88 -18.83
CA THR A 325 -18.83 -0.32 -19.52
C THR A 325 -19.85 -1.42 -19.78
N VAL A 326 -21.13 -1.02 -19.80
CA VAL A 326 -22.25 -1.85 -20.21
C VAL A 326 -23.32 -0.97 -20.83
N ASP A 327 -24.14 -1.50 -21.73
CA ASP A 327 -25.20 -0.71 -22.36
C ASP A 327 -26.47 -0.71 -21.50
N GLY A 328 -26.46 0.05 -20.42
CA GLY A 328 -27.59 0.21 -19.51
C GLY A 328 -27.18 0.31 -18.05
N ASP A 329 -28.18 0.23 -17.17
CA ASP A 329 -28.00 0.17 -15.72
C ASP A 329 -27.99 -1.30 -15.28
N VAL A 330 -27.31 -1.64 -14.21
CA VAL A 330 -27.18 -3.02 -13.71
C VAL A 330 -27.73 -3.12 -12.29
N VAL A 331 -28.62 -4.08 -12.08
CA VAL A 331 -29.01 -4.57 -10.75
C VAL A 331 -28.40 -5.95 -10.57
N SER A 332 -27.65 -6.17 -9.51
CA SER A 332 -26.89 -7.40 -9.33
C SER A 332 -26.70 -7.79 -7.86
N ASP A 333 -26.39 -9.06 -7.65
CA ASP A 333 -25.81 -9.60 -6.43
C ASP A 333 -24.37 -10.00 -6.72
N ALA A 334 -23.42 -9.21 -6.21
CA ALA A 334 -22.01 -9.42 -6.44
C ALA A 334 -21.48 -10.72 -5.79
N ILE A 335 -22.13 -11.17 -4.70
CA ILE A 335 -21.72 -12.38 -3.97
C ILE A 335 -22.08 -13.64 -4.75
N ARG A 336 -23.25 -13.65 -5.39
CA ARG A 336 -23.71 -14.78 -6.21
C ARG A 336 -23.28 -14.69 -7.67
N GLY A 337 -22.81 -13.52 -8.11
CA GLY A 337 -22.43 -13.29 -9.51
C GLY A 337 -23.62 -13.24 -10.46
N ILE A 338 -24.84 -12.99 -9.96
CA ILE A 338 -26.05 -12.85 -10.78
C ILE A 338 -26.41 -11.39 -10.97
N GLY A 339 -27.04 -11.06 -12.10
CA GLY A 339 -27.39 -9.68 -12.40
C GLY A 339 -28.34 -9.57 -13.58
N ALA A 340 -28.98 -8.41 -13.70
CA ALA A 340 -29.88 -8.07 -14.79
C ALA A 340 -29.54 -6.69 -15.38
N LEU A 341 -29.62 -6.60 -16.69
CA LEU A 341 -29.56 -5.33 -17.40
C LEU A 341 -30.93 -4.66 -17.34
N VAL A 342 -30.96 -3.44 -16.85
CA VAL A 342 -32.21 -2.70 -16.64
C VAL A 342 -32.06 -1.26 -17.12
N LYS A 343 -33.19 -0.58 -17.29
CA LYS A 343 -33.27 0.88 -17.38
C LYS A 343 -34.02 1.40 -16.16
N ILE A 344 -33.34 2.23 -15.38
CA ILE A 344 -33.95 2.87 -14.21
C ILE A 344 -34.66 4.13 -14.70
N GLU A 345 -35.97 4.11 -14.63
CA GLU A 345 -36.82 5.23 -15.04
C GLU A 345 -36.87 6.30 -13.94
N THR A 346 -37.03 7.55 -14.34
CA THR A 346 -37.14 8.71 -13.45
C THR A 346 -38.51 9.36 -13.56
N PRO A 347 -39.04 10.02 -12.54
CA PRO A 347 -38.43 10.42 -11.26
C PRO A 347 -38.44 9.31 -10.21
N LEU A 348 -37.49 9.39 -9.26
CA LEU A 348 -37.39 8.49 -8.13
C LEU A 348 -37.97 9.15 -6.86
N ASP A 349 -38.99 8.55 -6.28
CA ASP A 349 -39.59 9.05 -5.06
C ASP A 349 -38.81 8.62 -3.83
N LYS A 350 -38.58 9.56 -2.90
CA LYS A 350 -38.03 9.28 -1.58
C LYS A 350 -39.11 9.52 -0.52
N LYS A 351 -39.55 8.46 0.14
CA LYS A 351 -40.53 8.50 1.21
C LYS A 351 -39.80 8.35 2.56
N ARG A 352 -40.18 9.19 3.53
CA ARG A 352 -39.74 9.05 4.92
C ARG A 352 -40.99 8.98 5.80
N SER A 353 -41.27 7.85 6.38
CA SER A 353 -42.33 7.68 7.33
C SER A 353 -41.90 8.05 8.76
N ARG A 354 -42.84 8.44 9.57
CA ARG A 354 -42.64 8.66 11.00
C ARG A 354 -43.81 8.00 11.75
N GLU A 355 -43.51 7.09 12.63
CA GLU A 355 -44.47 6.62 13.59
C GLU A 355 -44.71 7.74 14.61
N ALA A 356 -45.83 8.41 14.49
CA ALA A 356 -46.20 9.51 15.38
C ALA A 356 -47.70 9.53 15.63
N THR A 357 -48.05 9.79 16.86
CA THR A 357 -49.41 10.03 17.27
C THR A 357 -49.59 11.50 17.63
N THR A 358 -50.66 12.09 17.16
CA THR A 358 -50.96 13.48 17.46
C THR A 358 -52.01 13.56 18.58
N PHE A 359 -51.75 14.39 19.54
CA PHE A 359 -52.66 14.66 20.66
C PHE A 359 -53.03 16.15 20.68
N ASN A 360 -54.29 16.44 20.93
CA ASN A 360 -54.73 17.81 21.18
C ASN A 360 -54.75 18.05 22.69
N VAL A 361 -53.82 18.85 23.21
CA VAL A 361 -53.71 19.17 24.63
C VAL A 361 -53.92 20.66 24.81
N GLY A 362 -55.06 21.05 25.37
CA GLY A 362 -55.41 22.46 25.63
C GLY A 362 -55.44 23.31 24.36
N GLY A 363 -55.96 22.78 23.24
CA GLY A 363 -56.02 23.47 21.95
C GLY A 363 -54.67 23.53 21.17
N ARG A 364 -53.64 22.89 21.67
CA ARG A 364 -52.34 22.74 20.97
C ARG A 364 -52.17 21.30 20.48
N LEU A 365 -51.76 21.20 19.21
CA LEU A 365 -51.40 19.90 18.64
C LEU A 365 -49.99 19.50 19.13
N VAL A 366 -49.90 18.40 19.86
CA VAL A 366 -48.65 17.78 20.32
C VAL A 366 -48.43 16.50 19.50
N VAL A 367 -47.25 16.39 18.91
CA VAL A 367 -46.85 15.22 18.12
C VAL A 367 -45.83 14.42 18.96
N VAL A 368 -46.19 13.22 19.32
CA VAL A 368 -45.33 12.27 20.03
C VAL A 368 -45.03 11.11 19.09
N GLY A 369 -43.76 10.84 18.86
CA GLY A 369 -43.36 9.76 17.96
C GLY A 369 -41.87 9.53 17.90
N ARG A 370 -41.46 8.45 17.22
CA ARG A 370 -40.07 8.11 16.97
C ARG A 370 -39.40 9.06 15.95
N PRO A 371 -38.09 9.14 15.87
CA PRO A 371 -37.41 9.78 14.76
C PRO A 371 -37.90 9.25 13.41
N ARG A 372 -37.76 10.03 12.34
CA ARG A 372 -38.10 9.56 10.98
C ARG A 372 -37.27 8.34 10.63
N SER A 373 -37.91 7.37 9.97
CA SER A 373 -37.23 6.21 9.40
C SER A 373 -36.19 6.62 8.34
N ALA A 374 -35.27 5.72 8.01
CA ALA A 374 -34.46 5.83 6.82
C ALA A 374 -35.35 6.06 5.59
N PRO A 375 -34.91 6.85 4.60
CA PRO A 375 -35.74 7.09 3.43
C PRO A 375 -35.86 5.81 2.60
N THR A 376 -37.08 5.36 2.33
CA THR A 376 -37.32 4.37 1.28
C THR A 376 -37.30 5.05 -0.08
N THR A 377 -36.91 4.33 -1.10
CA THR A 377 -36.88 4.76 -2.49
C THR A 377 -37.56 3.70 -3.31
N THR A 378 -38.43 4.11 -4.24
CA THR A 378 -39.05 3.20 -5.18
C THR A 378 -38.33 3.34 -6.52
N PHE A 379 -37.74 2.25 -7.00
CA PHE A 379 -37.22 2.15 -8.36
C PHE A 379 -38.35 1.67 -9.29
N THR A 380 -38.49 2.36 -10.41
CA THR A 380 -39.23 1.82 -11.56
C THR A 380 -38.17 1.32 -12.54
N LEU A 381 -38.10 0.02 -12.69
CA LEU A 381 -37.12 -0.64 -13.56
C LEU A 381 -37.86 -1.14 -14.81
N ARG A 382 -37.18 -1.07 -15.93
CA ARG A 382 -37.64 -1.66 -17.19
C ARG A 382 -36.58 -2.62 -17.71
N THR A 383 -37.00 -3.86 -18.01
CA THR A 383 -36.19 -4.82 -18.75
C THR A 383 -36.64 -4.82 -20.21
N GLU A 384 -35.69 -4.95 -21.15
CA GLU A 384 -35.96 -4.83 -22.59
C GLU A 384 -36.07 -6.18 -23.31
N THR A 385 -35.71 -7.27 -22.61
CA THR A 385 -35.84 -8.65 -23.11
C THR A 385 -36.41 -9.54 -22.01
N ASP A 386 -37.02 -10.65 -22.38
CA ASP A 386 -37.48 -11.66 -21.43
C ASP A 386 -36.35 -12.25 -20.60
N GLU A 387 -35.17 -12.46 -21.21
CA GLU A 387 -33.97 -12.95 -20.51
C GLU A 387 -33.55 -12.00 -19.39
N ASN A 388 -33.54 -10.69 -19.65
CA ASN A 388 -33.24 -9.70 -18.62
C ASN A 388 -34.36 -9.62 -17.55
N GLY A 389 -35.60 -9.87 -17.93
CA GLY A 389 -36.73 -9.97 -17.01
C GLY A 389 -36.57 -11.15 -16.05
N ASP A 390 -36.32 -12.33 -16.60
CA ASP A 390 -36.07 -13.56 -15.82
C ASP A 390 -34.84 -13.43 -14.92
N ALA A 391 -33.76 -12.83 -15.46
CA ALA A 391 -32.57 -12.56 -14.67
C ALA A 391 -32.82 -11.57 -13.53
N LEU A 392 -33.68 -10.55 -13.74
CA LEU A 392 -34.04 -9.62 -12.66
C LEU A 392 -34.88 -10.32 -11.59
N ASP A 393 -35.84 -11.16 -11.99
CA ASP A 393 -36.63 -11.98 -11.07
C ASP A 393 -35.72 -12.87 -10.21
N GLU A 394 -34.73 -13.53 -10.84
CA GLU A 394 -33.74 -14.34 -10.14
C GLU A 394 -32.95 -13.53 -9.11
N VAL A 395 -32.50 -12.31 -9.47
CA VAL A 395 -31.75 -11.43 -8.56
C VAL A 395 -32.65 -11.00 -7.39
N LEU A 396 -33.89 -10.59 -7.65
CA LEU A 396 -34.83 -10.15 -6.60
C LEU A 396 -35.20 -11.29 -5.66
N ALA A 397 -35.46 -12.48 -6.20
CA ALA A 397 -35.83 -13.66 -5.41
C ALA A 397 -34.69 -14.22 -4.56
N ASN A 398 -33.44 -14.08 -5.01
CA ASN A 398 -32.28 -14.77 -4.44
C ASN A 398 -31.21 -13.84 -3.87
N ALA A 399 -31.46 -12.53 -3.76
CA ALA A 399 -30.48 -11.56 -3.29
C ALA A 399 -29.85 -11.98 -1.93
N THR A 400 -28.53 -12.04 -1.86
CA THR A 400 -27.80 -12.38 -0.65
C THR A 400 -28.14 -11.36 0.46
N GLU A 401 -28.65 -11.84 1.58
CA GLU A 401 -29.15 -11.00 2.70
C GLU A 401 -30.22 -9.98 2.28
N GLY A 402 -30.89 -10.17 1.14
CA GLY A 402 -31.84 -9.21 0.57
C GLY A 402 -31.20 -7.90 0.12
N ILE A 403 -29.91 -7.89 -0.17
CA ILE A 403 -29.16 -6.71 -0.61
C ILE A 403 -28.94 -6.76 -2.13
N LEU A 404 -29.24 -5.65 -2.79
CA LEU A 404 -29.02 -5.43 -4.22
C LEU A 404 -27.91 -4.41 -4.43
N LEU A 405 -27.03 -4.66 -5.39
CA LEU A 405 -26.10 -3.66 -5.90
C LEU A 405 -26.68 -3.03 -7.17
N VAL A 406 -26.90 -1.73 -7.13
CA VAL A 406 -27.36 -0.94 -8.27
C VAL A 406 -26.21 -0.10 -8.80
N ARG A 407 -25.90 -0.22 -10.08
CA ARG A 407 -24.85 0.53 -10.76
C ARG A 407 -25.38 1.17 -12.03
N LYS A 408 -25.19 2.47 -12.17
CA LYS A 408 -25.59 3.20 -13.37
C LYS A 408 -24.41 3.45 -14.27
N GLN A 409 -24.61 3.30 -15.59
CA GLN A 409 -23.59 3.63 -16.59
C GLN A 409 -23.15 5.11 -16.51
N VAL A 410 -24.07 6.01 -16.18
CA VAL A 410 -23.74 7.39 -15.83
C VAL A 410 -23.96 7.53 -14.33
N SER A 411 -22.88 7.52 -13.56
CA SER A 411 -22.93 7.54 -12.10
C SER A 411 -23.76 8.71 -11.58
N LEU A 412 -24.80 8.36 -10.84
CA LEU A 412 -25.61 9.28 -10.04
C LEU A 412 -25.53 8.81 -8.60
N SER A 413 -24.66 9.43 -7.79
CA SER A 413 -24.35 9.03 -6.42
C SER A 413 -25.53 8.71 -5.50
N ARG A 414 -26.75 9.12 -5.89
CA ARG A 414 -27.97 8.81 -5.18
C ARG A 414 -28.57 7.44 -5.53
N LEU A 415 -28.23 6.92 -6.70
CA LEU A 415 -28.82 5.70 -7.29
C LEU A 415 -27.83 4.56 -7.33
N ASP A 416 -26.53 4.86 -7.21
CA ASP A 416 -25.48 3.85 -7.15
C ASP A 416 -25.25 3.38 -5.71
N GLY A 417 -24.99 2.10 -5.55
CA GLY A 417 -24.61 1.47 -4.29
C GLY A 417 -25.57 0.37 -3.86
N HIS A 418 -25.51 0.04 -2.59
CA HIS A 418 -26.21 -1.09 -2.00
C HIS A 418 -27.59 -0.67 -1.45
N PHE A 419 -28.58 -1.50 -1.73
CA PHE A 419 -29.95 -1.28 -1.32
C PHE A 419 -30.55 -2.56 -0.76
N ALA A 420 -31.15 -2.49 0.42
CA ALA A 420 -31.95 -3.58 0.95
C ALA A 420 -33.31 -3.59 0.25
N LEU A 421 -33.70 -4.74 -0.30
CA LEU A 421 -34.99 -5.00 -0.92
C LEU A 421 -36.06 -5.07 0.18
N LEU A 422 -37.17 -4.36 -0.02
CA LEU A 422 -38.31 -4.40 0.87
C LEU A 422 -39.51 -5.09 0.22
N ASP A 423 -39.80 -4.73 -1.03
CA ASP A 423 -40.95 -5.24 -1.79
C ASP A 423 -40.68 -5.04 -3.29
N ASP A 424 -41.26 -5.89 -4.09
CA ASP A 424 -41.19 -5.77 -5.55
C ASP A 424 -42.52 -6.18 -6.19
N THR A 425 -42.83 -5.65 -7.35
CA THR A 425 -43.98 -5.97 -8.15
C THR A 425 -43.65 -5.91 -9.62
N GLU A 426 -43.89 -7.00 -10.32
CA GLU A 426 -43.83 -7.06 -11.77
C GLU A 426 -45.16 -6.66 -12.41
N ALA A 427 -45.09 -5.85 -13.47
CA ALA A 427 -46.22 -5.53 -14.33
C ALA A 427 -45.88 -5.90 -15.77
N PRO A 428 -46.27 -7.07 -16.27
CA PRO A 428 -46.00 -7.49 -17.63
C PRO A 428 -46.79 -6.64 -18.63
N THR A 429 -46.20 -6.33 -19.77
CA THR A 429 -46.89 -5.63 -20.86
C THR A 429 -47.41 -6.65 -21.89
N TRP A 430 -48.62 -6.46 -22.37
CA TRP A 430 -49.29 -7.43 -23.25
C TRP A 430 -48.77 -7.48 -24.69
N TYR A 431 -47.90 -6.54 -25.12
CA TYR A 431 -47.56 -6.35 -26.54
C TYR A 431 -46.08 -6.24 -26.82
N ASP A 432 -45.22 -6.16 -25.81
CA ASP A 432 -43.76 -5.97 -25.96
C ASP A 432 -43.00 -6.91 -25.02
N GLU A 433 -41.78 -7.25 -25.36
CA GLU A 433 -40.84 -7.99 -24.51
C GLU A 433 -40.44 -7.20 -23.27
N TYR A 434 -40.91 -5.94 -23.13
CA TYR A 434 -40.63 -5.09 -21.97
C TYR A 434 -41.45 -5.53 -20.76
N ARG A 435 -40.75 -5.70 -19.64
CA ARG A 435 -41.41 -5.88 -18.34
C ARG A 435 -41.13 -4.68 -17.45
N TRP A 436 -42.11 -4.27 -16.65
CA TRP A 436 -42.00 -3.18 -15.71
C TRP A 436 -42.01 -3.69 -14.30
N TRP A 437 -41.02 -3.21 -13.54
CA TRP A 437 -40.86 -3.59 -12.13
C TRP A 437 -40.97 -2.37 -11.25
N THR A 438 -41.65 -2.49 -10.12
CA THR A 438 -41.66 -1.51 -9.06
C THR A 438 -40.99 -2.13 -7.86
N VAL A 439 -39.83 -1.62 -7.47
CA VAL A 439 -39.02 -2.20 -6.41
C VAL A 439 -38.83 -1.18 -5.30
N GLU A 440 -39.36 -1.48 -4.11
CA GLU A 440 -39.20 -0.64 -2.93
C GLU A 440 -37.91 -1.04 -2.18
N VAL A 441 -37.02 -0.08 -1.97
CA VAL A 441 -35.70 -0.32 -1.39
C VAL A 441 -35.31 0.74 -0.35
N VAL A 442 -34.38 0.37 0.52
CA VAL A 442 -33.70 1.29 1.44
C VAL A 442 -32.20 1.24 1.17
N LYS A 443 -31.57 2.40 1.03
CA LYS A 443 -30.10 2.44 0.91
C LYS A 443 -29.47 1.86 2.17
N THR A 444 -28.57 0.90 2.01
CA THR A 444 -27.90 0.17 3.09
C THR A 444 -26.38 0.19 2.92
N GLU A 445 -25.68 -0.41 3.84
CA GLU A 445 -24.28 -0.72 3.70
C GLU A 445 -24.08 -1.92 2.77
N ALA A 446 -22.87 -2.10 2.27
CA ALA A 446 -22.49 -3.25 1.47
C ALA A 446 -22.60 -4.55 2.30
N TRP A 447 -22.55 -5.69 1.60
CA TRP A 447 -22.39 -6.98 2.28
C TRP A 447 -21.15 -6.99 3.18
N PRO A 448 -21.09 -7.86 4.21
CA PRO A 448 -19.90 -8.03 5.04
C PRO A 448 -18.64 -8.31 4.21
N ASP A 449 -17.50 -7.71 4.61
CA ASP A 449 -16.23 -7.80 3.86
C ASP A 449 -15.65 -9.22 3.76
N ASN A 450 -16.11 -10.16 4.60
CA ASN A 450 -15.68 -11.55 4.57
C ASN A 450 -16.38 -12.38 3.48
N LEU A 451 -17.38 -11.85 2.81
CA LEU A 451 -18.02 -12.50 1.67
C LEU A 451 -17.27 -12.13 0.39
N GLU A 452 -16.71 -13.10 -0.30
CA GLU A 452 -16.04 -12.91 -1.57
C GLU A 452 -17.05 -12.72 -2.70
N ALA A 453 -16.72 -11.87 -3.68
CA ALA A 453 -17.49 -11.77 -4.91
C ALA A 453 -17.31 -13.05 -5.75
N ALA A 454 -18.37 -13.44 -6.46
CA ALA A 454 -18.31 -14.61 -7.34
C ALA A 454 -17.23 -14.41 -8.42
N GLY A 455 -16.32 -15.36 -8.49
CA GLY A 455 -15.35 -15.51 -9.56
C GLY A 455 -15.79 -16.58 -10.55
N PHE A 456 -14.88 -17.04 -11.40
CA PHE A 456 -15.11 -18.25 -12.18
C PHE A 456 -15.06 -19.48 -11.29
N THR A 457 -15.86 -20.46 -11.64
CA THR A 457 -16.01 -21.73 -10.90
C THR A 457 -15.33 -22.86 -11.65
N LEU A 458 -15.17 -24.01 -11.00
CA LEU A 458 -14.76 -25.23 -11.68
C LEU A 458 -15.77 -25.67 -12.74
N GLN A 459 -17.04 -25.26 -12.60
CA GLN A 459 -18.07 -25.53 -13.60
C GLN A 459 -17.80 -24.75 -14.89
N ASP A 460 -17.44 -23.47 -14.79
CA ASP A 460 -17.08 -22.65 -15.95
C ASP A 460 -15.90 -23.27 -16.73
N ILE A 461 -14.93 -23.84 -16.00
CA ILE A 461 -13.83 -24.61 -16.63
C ILE A 461 -14.38 -25.86 -17.34
N ALA A 462 -15.26 -26.62 -16.68
CA ALA A 462 -15.82 -27.84 -17.23
C ALA A 462 -16.74 -27.57 -18.45
N ASP A 463 -17.41 -26.43 -18.48
CA ASP A 463 -18.28 -26.03 -19.59
C ASP A 463 -17.48 -25.57 -20.82
N ASN A 464 -16.23 -25.11 -20.64
CA ASN A 464 -15.37 -24.63 -21.71
C ASN A 464 -14.34 -25.66 -22.19
N PHE A 465 -14.04 -26.71 -21.40
CA PHE A 465 -13.03 -27.71 -21.73
C PHE A 465 -13.54 -29.11 -21.42
N ASP A 466 -13.59 -29.96 -22.44
CA ASP A 466 -14.11 -31.33 -22.31
C ASP A 466 -13.19 -32.25 -21.47
N THR A 467 -11.89 -31.98 -21.45
CA THR A 467 -10.90 -32.83 -20.74
C THR A 467 -9.81 -32.02 -20.06
N LEU A 468 -9.14 -32.60 -19.06
CA LEU A 468 -7.93 -32.05 -18.46
C LEU A 468 -6.80 -31.85 -19.47
N ALA A 469 -6.78 -32.63 -20.56
CA ALA A 469 -5.80 -32.48 -21.62
C ALA A 469 -6.04 -31.19 -22.43
N ASP A 470 -7.29 -30.82 -22.64
CA ASP A 470 -7.65 -29.57 -23.33
C ASP A 470 -7.25 -28.37 -22.47
N ILE A 471 -7.47 -28.44 -21.17
CA ILE A 471 -7.02 -27.41 -20.21
C ILE A 471 -5.49 -27.29 -20.26
N ALA A 472 -4.77 -28.42 -20.19
CA ALA A 472 -3.30 -28.41 -20.23
C ALA A 472 -2.75 -27.91 -21.58
N ALA A 473 -3.47 -28.11 -22.68
CA ALA A 473 -3.10 -27.61 -24.01
C ALA A 473 -3.37 -26.10 -24.15
N ALA A 474 -4.48 -25.61 -23.58
CA ALA A 474 -4.83 -24.20 -23.58
C ALA A 474 -3.94 -23.37 -22.63
N PHE A 475 -3.55 -23.97 -21.51
CA PHE A 475 -2.77 -23.31 -20.44
C PHE A 475 -1.50 -24.12 -20.13
N PRO A 476 -0.47 -24.03 -20.99
CA PRO A 476 0.78 -24.80 -20.79
C PRO A 476 1.66 -24.27 -19.64
N GLY A 477 1.27 -23.18 -19.01
CA GLY A 477 2.02 -22.51 -17.94
C GLY A 477 1.60 -22.95 -16.55
N THR A 478 0.79 -22.14 -15.88
CA THR A 478 0.46 -22.31 -14.47
C THR A 478 -1.06 -22.30 -14.23
N LEU A 479 -1.48 -22.72 -13.03
CA LEU A 479 -2.86 -22.54 -12.57
C LEU A 479 -3.31 -21.07 -12.57
N LEU A 480 -2.35 -20.16 -12.47
CA LEU A 480 -2.61 -18.74 -12.56
C LEU A 480 -3.16 -18.34 -13.94
N ASP A 481 -2.65 -18.94 -15.01
CA ASP A 481 -3.11 -18.66 -16.38
C ASP A 481 -4.59 -19.05 -16.55
N ILE A 482 -5.01 -20.16 -15.91
CA ILE A 482 -6.42 -20.59 -15.87
C ILE A 482 -7.26 -19.59 -15.07
N ALA A 483 -6.77 -19.19 -13.89
CA ALA A 483 -7.50 -18.27 -13.02
C ALA A 483 -7.63 -16.85 -13.60
N MET A 484 -6.73 -16.46 -14.51
CA MET A 484 -6.77 -15.17 -15.21
C MET A 484 -7.54 -15.23 -16.54
N TYR A 485 -7.92 -16.40 -17.00
CA TYR A 485 -8.65 -16.56 -18.24
C TYR A 485 -10.09 -16.04 -18.11
N ASP A 486 -10.56 -15.33 -19.11
CA ASP A 486 -11.93 -14.85 -19.19
C ASP A 486 -12.79 -15.93 -19.90
N PHE A 487 -13.61 -16.62 -19.11
CA PHE A 487 -14.50 -17.69 -19.59
C PHE A 487 -15.83 -17.14 -20.15
N GLY A 488 -16.01 -15.80 -20.17
CA GLY A 488 -17.26 -15.13 -20.52
C GLY A 488 -17.55 -14.91 -21.98
#